data_7c2a15c5fe400e6eb53213a5b9b8106d
#
_entry.id   7c2a15c5fe400e6eb53213a5b9b8106d
#
_cell.length_a   1.000
_cell.length_b   1.000
_cell.length_c   1.000
_cell.angle_alpha   90.00
_cell.angle_beta   90.00
_cell.angle_gamma   90.00
#
_symmetry.space_group_name_H-M   'P 1'
#
loop_
_entity.id
_entity.type
_entity.pdbx_description
1 polymer ?
#
loop_
_entity_poly.entity_id
_entity_poly.type
_entity_poly.pdbx_seq_one_letter_code
_entity_poly.pdbx_strand_id
1 'polypeptide(L)'
;MERKFGIVADCLYDIDTIDALEKIKAAGFENFFTNEYKNSDVAKIKARADALGLTYEFIHAPFYSINEMWMPGLGYTVVFDYMKETIDAAANNDVPTVITHVSSGWNAPKVNDLGLSRFDELVLYAKERGITLAFENLRMLGNLACLVDRYEGIDNVRFCFDCGHEHCYTKTVKLLDVFTNRLICTHIHDNHSRPLYDKTGNGDEHLLPFDGTYDYAQMMRKLDEYGYAGSLMLEVFQKNADYRNMSHEAFLATCFDRIQKISKM
;
A
#
# COMPACT_ATOMS: atom_id res chain seq x y z
N MET A 1 -18.41 11.47 -4.96
CA MET A 1 -18.24 11.34 -3.48
C MET A 1 -16.98 12.10 -3.09
N GLU A 2 -17.00 12.87 -2.01
CA GLU A 2 -15.78 13.56 -1.55
C GLU A 2 -14.87 12.54 -0.84
N ARG A 3 -13.63 12.43 -1.31
CA ARG A 3 -12.60 11.53 -0.75
C ARG A 3 -11.48 12.35 -0.16
N LYS A 4 -10.90 11.87 0.93
CA LYS A 4 -9.70 12.44 1.52
C LYS A 4 -8.47 12.10 0.69
N PHE A 5 -7.45 12.95 0.78
CA PHE A 5 -6.18 12.75 0.10
C PHE A 5 -5.10 12.42 1.11
N GLY A 6 -4.34 11.41 0.76
CA GLY A 6 -3.21 10.95 1.57
C GLY A 6 -1.95 10.75 0.73
N ILE A 7 -0.83 10.60 1.43
CA ILE A 7 0.48 10.33 0.84
C ILE A 7 1.32 9.50 1.82
N VAL A 8 2.24 8.70 1.28
CA VAL A 8 3.25 8.02 2.10
C VAL A 8 4.10 9.05 2.84
N ALA A 9 4.28 8.89 4.16
CA ALA A 9 4.92 9.92 4.97
C ALA A 9 6.44 10.03 4.75
N ASP A 10 7.10 8.94 4.35
CA ASP A 10 8.51 8.91 3.98
C ASP A 10 8.77 9.27 2.49
N CYS A 11 7.86 10.04 1.90
CA CYS A 11 7.95 10.47 0.50
C CYS A 11 9.07 11.48 0.21
N LEU A 12 9.48 12.25 1.21
CA LEU A 12 10.46 13.32 1.02
C LEU A 12 11.91 12.81 1.12
N TYR A 13 12.78 13.39 0.33
CA TYR A 13 14.20 13.04 0.31
C TYR A 13 14.97 13.81 1.39
N ASP A 14 15.83 13.13 2.14
CA ASP A 14 16.78 13.72 3.11
C ASP A 14 16.09 14.48 4.27
N ILE A 15 14.96 13.97 4.75
CA ILE A 15 14.25 14.50 5.92
C ILE A 15 13.65 13.33 6.73
N ASP A 16 13.59 13.49 8.04
CA ASP A 16 12.95 12.51 8.93
C ASP A 16 11.43 12.50 8.71
N THR A 17 10.83 11.30 8.79
CA THR A 17 9.38 11.10 8.59
C THR A 17 8.54 11.98 9.52
N ILE A 18 8.97 12.20 10.78
CA ILE A 18 8.24 13.02 11.76
C ILE A 18 8.21 14.50 11.31
N ASP A 19 9.33 15.00 10.79
CA ASP A 19 9.44 16.37 10.28
C ASP A 19 8.68 16.54 8.94
N ALA A 20 8.63 15.47 8.14
CA ALA A 20 7.87 15.46 6.88
C ALA A 20 6.36 15.66 7.12
N LEU A 21 5.80 15.16 8.22
CA LEU A 21 4.36 15.28 8.52
C LEU A 21 3.87 16.74 8.56
N GLU A 22 4.66 17.67 9.07
CA GLU A 22 4.29 19.09 9.08
C GLU A 22 4.17 19.66 7.67
N LYS A 23 5.12 19.30 6.79
CA LYS A 23 5.10 19.73 5.39
C LYS A 23 3.94 19.07 4.61
N ILE A 24 3.67 17.80 4.88
CA ILE A 24 2.53 17.05 4.31
C ILE A 24 1.21 17.74 4.71
N LYS A 25 1.04 18.09 5.98
CA LYS A 25 -0.12 18.85 6.46
C LYS A 25 -0.24 20.22 5.80
N ALA A 26 0.85 20.96 5.72
CA ALA A 26 0.89 22.28 5.10
C ALA A 26 0.54 22.24 3.60
N ALA A 27 0.85 21.15 2.91
CA ALA A 27 0.48 20.93 1.50
C ALA A 27 -1.02 20.61 1.29
N GLY A 28 -1.76 20.32 2.37
CA GLY A 28 -3.20 20.09 2.33
C GLY A 28 -3.64 18.63 2.46
N PHE A 29 -2.72 17.69 2.62
CA PHE A 29 -3.07 16.29 2.88
C PHE A 29 -3.73 16.14 4.25
N GLU A 30 -4.66 15.20 4.35
CA GLU A 30 -5.38 14.88 5.58
C GLU A 30 -4.94 13.54 6.17
N ASN A 31 -4.51 12.62 5.31
CA ASN A 31 -4.23 11.24 5.65
C ASN A 31 -2.82 10.84 5.20
N PHE A 32 -2.28 9.83 5.84
CA PHE A 32 -0.98 9.27 5.45
C PHE A 32 -0.84 7.81 5.86
N PHE A 33 0.19 7.16 5.33
CA PHE A 33 0.70 5.87 5.78
C PHE A 33 2.23 5.90 5.88
N THR A 34 2.82 4.87 6.48
CA THR A 34 4.27 4.73 6.55
C THR A 34 4.72 3.31 6.25
N ASN A 35 6.02 3.18 5.93
CA ASN A 35 6.75 1.91 5.94
C ASN A 35 7.42 1.63 7.30
N GLU A 36 7.24 2.51 8.30
CA GLU A 36 7.74 2.31 9.65
C GLU A 36 6.89 1.31 10.40
N TYR A 37 7.53 0.30 11.00
CA TYR A 37 6.86 -0.81 11.65
C TYR A 37 7.30 -1.06 13.10
N LYS A 38 8.37 -0.38 13.54
CA LYS A 38 8.83 -0.49 14.92
C LYS A 38 7.91 0.30 15.85
N ASN A 39 7.44 -0.34 16.90
CA ASN A 39 6.47 0.27 17.84
C ASN A 39 6.92 1.64 18.36
N SER A 40 8.21 1.80 18.68
CA SER A 40 8.75 3.09 19.18
C SER A 40 8.64 4.22 18.17
N ASP A 41 8.81 3.92 16.89
CA ASP A 41 8.83 4.93 15.83
C ASP A 41 7.39 5.22 15.37
N VAL A 42 6.55 4.19 15.25
CA VAL A 42 5.10 4.34 15.02
C VAL A 42 4.47 5.20 16.10
N ALA A 43 4.83 5.01 17.38
CA ALA A 43 4.31 5.82 18.49
C ALA A 43 4.67 7.31 18.38
N LYS A 44 5.91 7.64 17.99
CA LYS A 44 6.35 9.02 17.79
C LYS A 44 5.63 9.67 16.60
N ILE A 45 5.53 8.93 15.49
CA ILE A 45 4.84 9.37 14.28
C ILE A 45 3.36 9.62 14.59
N LYS A 46 2.70 8.69 15.29
CA LYS A 46 1.29 8.84 15.69
C LYS A 46 1.06 10.06 16.58
N ALA A 47 1.91 10.25 17.59
CA ALA A 47 1.81 11.41 18.46
C ALA A 47 1.97 12.75 17.69
N ARG A 48 2.90 12.80 16.71
CA ARG A 48 3.07 13.97 15.85
C ARG A 48 1.87 14.17 14.93
N ALA A 49 1.35 13.10 14.33
CA ALA A 49 0.18 13.14 13.47
C ALA A 49 -1.05 13.69 14.21
N ASP A 50 -1.30 13.21 15.43
CA ASP A 50 -2.41 13.67 16.27
C ASP A 50 -2.29 15.16 16.58
N ALA A 51 -1.09 15.64 16.92
CA ALA A 51 -0.84 17.05 17.16
C ALA A 51 -1.08 17.95 15.93
N LEU A 52 -0.93 17.39 14.71
CA LEU A 52 -1.17 18.06 13.43
C LEU A 52 -2.59 17.87 12.90
N GLY A 53 -3.39 17.00 13.50
CA GLY A 53 -4.71 16.61 12.98
C GLY A 53 -4.62 15.86 11.64
N LEU A 54 -3.60 14.99 11.49
CA LEU A 54 -3.45 14.05 10.40
C LEU A 54 -3.99 12.67 10.81
N THR A 55 -4.60 11.95 9.88
CA THR A 55 -5.04 10.57 10.11
C THR A 55 -3.98 9.59 9.64
N TYR A 56 -3.47 8.76 10.54
CA TYR A 56 -2.59 7.63 10.23
C TYR A 56 -3.46 6.43 9.85
N GLU A 57 -3.62 6.16 8.55
CA GLU A 57 -4.58 5.15 8.08
C GLU A 57 -4.07 3.73 8.14
N PHE A 58 -2.81 3.50 7.77
CA PHE A 58 -2.23 2.17 7.75
C PHE A 58 -0.70 2.17 7.82
N ILE A 59 -0.15 1.03 8.18
CA ILE A 59 1.28 0.73 8.09
C ILE A 59 1.48 -0.26 6.95
N HIS A 60 2.41 0.02 6.05
CA HIS A 60 2.89 -0.96 5.09
C HIS A 60 3.96 -1.83 5.74
N ALA A 61 3.66 -3.11 5.92
CA ALA A 61 4.60 -4.04 6.53
C ALA A 61 5.83 -4.26 5.64
N PRO A 62 7.01 -4.54 6.22
CA PRO A 62 8.14 -5.02 5.44
C PRO A 62 7.77 -6.25 4.62
N PHE A 63 8.41 -6.40 3.46
CA PHE A 63 8.14 -7.53 2.56
C PHE A 63 9.39 -8.30 2.14
N TYR A 64 10.55 -7.97 2.72
CA TYR A 64 11.75 -8.78 2.49
C TYR A 64 11.52 -10.22 2.97
N SER A 65 12.00 -11.18 2.21
CA SER A 65 11.80 -12.61 2.46
C SER A 65 10.34 -13.09 2.49
N ILE A 66 9.34 -12.30 2.03
CA ILE A 66 7.92 -12.69 2.07
C ILE A 66 7.64 -14.06 1.40
N ASN A 67 8.42 -14.43 0.40
CA ASN A 67 8.30 -15.71 -0.28
C ASN A 67 8.59 -16.92 0.63
N GLU A 68 9.33 -16.74 1.74
CA GLU A 68 9.56 -17.78 2.74
C GLU A 68 8.26 -18.27 3.39
N MET A 69 7.21 -17.48 3.35
CA MET A 69 5.86 -17.91 3.77
C MET A 69 5.40 -19.17 3.02
N TRP A 70 5.82 -19.34 1.79
CA TRP A 70 5.45 -20.45 0.90
C TRP A 70 6.52 -21.55 0.79
N MET A 71 7.68 -21.37 1.45
CA MET A 71 8.82 -22.28 1.33
C MET A 71 8.93 -23.21 2.55
N PRO A 72 9.41 -24.46 2.38
CA PRO A 72 9.71 -25.33 3.50
C PRO A 72 10.89 -24.79 4.33
N GLY A 73 10.96 -25.17 5.60
CA GLY A 73 12.00 -24.74 6.52
C GLY A 73 11.57 -23.62 7.45
N LEU A 74 12.52 -22.97 8.12
CA LEU A 74 12.30 -21.96 9.15
C LEU A 74 12.44 -20.52 8.69
N GLY A 75 12.75 -20.28 7.41
CA GLY A 75 12.91 -18.91 6.88
C GLY A 75 11.69 -18.01 7.09
N TYR A 76 10.51 -18.59 7.11
CA TYR A 76 9.27 -17.86 7.36
C TYR A 76 9.22 -17.19 8.76
N THR A 77 9.97 -17.64 9.75
CA THR A 77 9.94 -17.04 11.08
C THR A 77 10.37 -15.58 11.06
N VAL A 78 11.28 -15.20 10.16
CA VAL A 78 11.68 -13.79 9.95
C VAL A 78 10.48 -12.96 9.48
N VAL A 79 9.65 -13.53 8.60
CA VAL A 79 8.42 -12.88 8.12
C VAL A 79 7.41 -12.74 9.27
N PHE A 80 7.22 -13.78 10.06
CA PHE A 80 6.36 -13.76 11.23
C PHE A 80 6.78 -12.72 12.24
N ASP A 81 8.08 -12.61 12.52
CA ASP A 81 8.61 -11.69 13.52
C ASP A 81 8.28 -10.24 13.14
N TYR A 82 8.61 -9.80 11.93
CA TYR A 82 8.31 -8.43 11.53
C TYR A 82 6.81 -8.19 11.29
N MET A 83 6.05 -9.18 10.83
CA MET A 83 4.60 -9.04 10.66
C MET A 83 3.89 -8.89 12.01
N LYS A 84 4.24 -9.72 13.01
CA LYS A 84 3.69 -9.60 14.35
C LYS A 84 4.10 -8.27 14.99
N GLU A 85 5.36 -7.85 14.83
CA GLU A 85 5.82 -6.55 15.30
C GLU A 85 5.03 -5.39 14.65
N THR A 86 4.77 -5.47 13.34
CA THR A 86 3.97 -4.47 12.63
C THR A 86 2.52 -4.44 13.13
N ILE A 87 1.90 -5.60 13.30
CA ILE A 87 0.53 -5.73 13.80
C ILE A 87 0.45 -5.18 15.24
N ASP A 88 1.41 -5.51 16.09
CA ASP A 88 1.48 -4.99 17.45
C ASP A 88 1.69 -3.48 17.50
N ALA A 89 2.58 -2.95 16.65
CA ALA A 89 2.80 -1.51 16.53
C ALA A 89 1.53 -0.79 16.08
N ALA A 90 0.81 -1.34 15.11
CA ALA A 90 -0.46 -0.80 14.65
C ALA A 90 -1.51 -0.81 15.78
N ALA A 91 -1.70 -1.94 16.47
CA ALA A 91 -2.66 -2.09 17.56
C ALA A 91 -2.35 -1.18 18.75
N ASN A 92 -1.08 -1.07 19.13
CA ASN A 92 -0.65 -0.27 20.28
C ASN A 92 -0.77 1.25 20.03
N ASN A 93 -0.91 1.67 18.77
CA ASN A 93 -0.93 3.09 18.39
C ASN A 93 -2.21 3.48 17.63
N ASP A 94 -3.28 2.70 17.73
CA ASP A 94 -4.59 2.96 17.13
C ASP A 94 -4.50 3.18 15.59
N VAL A 95 -3.61 2.46 14.90
CA VAL A 95 -3.56 2.41 13.44
C VAL A 95 -4.35 1.18 12.97
N PRO A 96 -5.47 1.34 12.26
CA PRO A 96 -6.46 0.26 12.12
C PRO A 96 -6.05 -0.84 11.13
N THR A 97 -5.10 -0.57 10.24
CA THR A 97 -4.83 -1.44 9.08
C THR A 97 -3.33 -1.64 8.88
N VAL A 98 -2.96 -2.87 8.54
CA VAL A 98 -1.62 -3.23 8.06
C VAL A 98 -1.74 -3.75 6.64
N ILE A 99 -1.01 -3.11 5.70
CA ILE A 99 -0.87 -3.61 4.33
C ILE A 99 0.27 -4.61 4.28
N THR A 100 0.10 -5.69 3.54
CA THR A 100 1.13 -6.69 3.35
C THR A 100 1.13 -7.27 1.94
N HIS A 101 2.33 -7.52 1.44
CA HIS A 101 2.51 -8.36 0.27
C HIS A 101 2.21 -9.82 0.60
N VAL A 102 1.74 -10.57 -0.39
CA VAL A 102 1.52 -12.02 -0.24
C VAL A 102 2.61 -12.85 -0.93
N SER A 103 3.37 -12.23 -1.81
CA SER A 103 4.54 -12.81 -2.49
C SER A 103 5.36 -11.69 -3.14
N SER A 104 6.55 -11.98 -3.62
CA SER A 104 7.41 -10.99 -4.30
C SER A 104 8.12 -11.60 -5.50
N GLY A 105 8.23 -10.80 -6.59
CA GLY A 105 8.94 -11.16 -7.81
C GLY A 105 8.16 -12.09 -8.75
N TRP A 106 8.72 -12.30 -9.96
CA TRP A 106 8.11 -13.13 -11.01
C TRP A 106 8.21 -14.65 -10.76
N ASN A 107 9.18 -15.05 -9.94
CA ASN A 107 9.44 -16.44 -9.61
C ASN A 107 9.01 -16.78 -8.18
N ALA A 108 8.04 -16.02 -7.64
CA ALA A 108 7.50 -16.32 -6.32
C ALA A 108 6.92 -17.75 -6.29
N PRO A 109 7.05 -18.44 -5.15
CA PRO A 109 6.45 -19.77 -4.98
C PRO A 109 4.95 -19.74 -5.22
N LYS A 110 4.43 -20.85 -5.77
CA LYS A 110 2.99 -21.04 -5.93
C LYS A 110 2.34 -21.29 -4.58
N VAL A 111 1.03 -21.03 -4.51
CA VAL A 111 0.18 -21.41 -3.39
C VAL A 111 0.39 -22.87 -3.01
N ASN A 112 0.52 -23.12 -1.71
CA ASN A 112 0.63 -24.44 -1.12
C ASN A 112 0.15 -24.44 0.34
N ASP A 113 -0.05 -25.61 0.92
CA ASP A 113 -0.62 -25.77 2.26
C ASP A 113 0.22 -25.14 3.37
N LEU A 114 1.56 -25.12 3.22
CA LEU A 114 2.45 -24.45 4.20
C LEU A 114 2.16 -22.95 4.26
N GLY A 115 2.10 -22.30 3.09
CA GLY A 115 1.81 -20.87 3.02
C GLY A 115 0.41 -20.57 3.52
N LEU A 116 -0.59 -21.33 3.12
CA LEU A 116 -1.97 -21.16 3.58
C LEU A 116 -2.06 -21.24 5.11
N SER A 117 -1.46 -22.26 5.72
CA SER A 117 -1.46 -22.39 7.19
C SER A 117 -0.77 -21.23 7.91
N ARG A 118 0.32 -20.70 7.35
CA ARG A 118 1.04 -19.58 7.92
C ARG A 118 0.26 -18.27 7.79
N PHE A 119 -0.40 -18.03 6.67
CA PHE A 119 -1.29 -16.88 6.52
C PHE A 119 -2.52 -16.99 7.44
N ASP A 120 -3.05 -18.22 7.67
CA ASP A 120 -4.12 -18.42 8.66
C ASP A 120 -3.70 -17.96 10.07
N GLU A 121 -2.48 -18.30 10.48
CA GLU A 121 -1.94 -17.86 11.79
C GLU A 121 -1.81 -16.33 11.87
N LEU A 122 -1.30 -15.68 10.80
CA LEU A 122 -1.19 -14.21 10.78
C LEU A 122 -2.56 -13.51 10.78
N VAL A 123 -3.52 -14.02 10.03
CA VAL A 123 -4.88 -13.48 9.99
C VAL A 123 -5.56 -13.59 11.35
N LEU A 124 -5.40 -14.74 12.01
CA LEU A 124 -5.92 -14.93 13.36
C LEU A 124 -5.25 -13.98 14.36
N TYR A 125 -3.92 -13.87 14.30
CA TYR A 125 -3.17 -12.96 15.16
C TYR A 125 -3.61 -11.50 15.01
N ALA A 126 -3.76 -11.03 13.76
CA ALA A 126 -4.25 -9.69 13.48
C ALA A 126 -5.68 -9.47 14.01
N LYS A 127 -6.55 -10.48 13.86
CA LYS A 127 -7.93 -10.45 14.39
C LYS A 127 -7.95 -10.29 15.90
N GLU A 128 -7.13 -11.06 16.62
CA GLU A 128 -7.02 -10.98 18.08
C GLU A 128 -6.52 -9.62 18.57
N ARG A 129 -5.75 -8.92 17.72
CA ARG A 129 -5.24 -7.55 17.98
C ARG A 129 -6.18 -6.45 17.49
N GLY A 130 -7.30 -6.80 16.87
CA GLY A 130 -8.25 -5.82 16.29
C GLY A 130 -7.77 -5.15 15.01
N ILE A 131 -6.77 -5.73 14.31
CA ILE A 131 -6.15 -5.16 13.11
C ILE A 131 -6.68 -5.81 11.85
N THR A 132 -6.97 -4.97 10.86
CA THR A 132 -7.27 -5.40 9.49
C THR A 132 -5.98 -5.65 8.72
N LEU A 133 -5.86 -6.81 8.08
CA LEU A 133 -4.82 -7.08 7.08
C LEU A 133 -5.36 -6.77 5.68
N ALA A 134 -4.70 -5.88 4.95
CA ALA A 134 -5.00 -5.59 3.56
C ALA A 134 -3.94 -6.22 2.66
N PHE A 135 -4.32 -7.19 1.83
CA PHE A 135 -3.43 -7.82 0.88
C PHE A 135 -3.33 -6.97 -0.38
N GLU A 136 -2.10 -6.67 -0.79
CA GLU A 136 -1.81 -5.83 -1.93
C GLU A 136 -1.57 -6.64 -3.21
N ASN A 137 -2.00 -6.12 -4.35
CA ASN A 137 -1.76 -6.73 -5.64
C ASN A 137 -0.33 -6.51 -6.14
N LEU A 138 0.28 -7.62 -6.53
CA LEU A 138 1.61 -7.66 -7.15
C LEU A 138 1.60 -8.56 -8.39
N ARG A 139 2.75 -9.14 -8.73
CA ARG A 139 2.96 -9.94 -9.96
C ARG A 139 2.19 -11.25 -9.99
N MET A 140 2.05 -11.92 -8.84
CA MET A 140 1.48 -13.27 -8.74
C MET A 140 0.02 -13.22 -8.26
N LEU A 141 -0.89 -12.85 -9.17
CA LEU A 141 -2.33 -12.75 -8.85
C LEU A 141 -2.94 -14.03 -8.30
N GLY A 142 -2.42 -15.21 -8.67
CA GLY A 142 -2.92 -16.47 -8.14
C GLY A 142 -2.72 -16.61 -6.63
N ASN A 143 -1.61 -16.10 -6.09
CA ASN A 143 -1.37 -16.09 -4.64
C ASN A 143 -2.35 -15.14 -3.93
N LEU A 144 -2.53 -13.94 -4.48
CA LEU A 144 -3.48 -12.95 -3.96
C LEU A 144 -4.92 -13.48 -4.00
N ALA A 145 -5.38 -13.93 -5.16
CA ALA A 145 -6.75 -14.40 -5.34
C ALA A 145 -7.08 -15.57 -4.40
N CYS A 146 -6.16 -16.54 -4.27
CA CYS A 146 -6.36 -17.67 -3.38
C CYS A 146 -6.53 -17.24 -1.91
N LEU A 147 -5.75 -16.25 -1.43
CA LEU A 147 -5.88 -15.77 -0.06
C LEU A 147 -7.14 -14.93 0.13
N VAL A 148 -7.47 -14.06 -0.83
CA VAL A 148 -8.70 -13.26 -0.76
C VAL A 148 -9.94 -14.16 -0.74
N ASP A 149 -9.99 -15.20 -1.59
CA ASP A 149 -11.09 -16.17 -1.62
C ASP A 149 -11.14 -17.02 -0.34
N ARG A 150 -9.97 -17.46 0.16
CA ARG A 150 -9.88 -18.26 1.41
C ARG A 150 -10.50 -17.53 2.61
N TYR A 151 -10.35 -16.23 2.65
CA TYR A 151 -10.85 -15.40 3.75
C TYR A 151 -12.16 -14.69 3.41
N GLU A 152 -12.93 -15.21 2.47
CA GLU A 152 -14.27 -14.70 2.20
C GLU A 152 -15.13 -14.75 3.48
N GLY A 153 -15.78 -13.64 3.82
CA GLY A 153 -16.57 -13.51 5.05
C GLY A 153 -15.75 -13.27 6.33
N ILE A 154 -14.43 -13.17 6.24
CA ILE A 154 -13.55 -12.79 7.36
C ILE A 154 -13.33 -11.28 7.36
N ASP A 155 -13.88 -10.60 8.36
CA ASP A 155 -13.99 -9.13 8.38
C ASP A 155 -12.65 -8.39 8.48
N ASN A 156 -11.64 -8.99 9.08
CA ASN A 156 -10.32 -8.38 9.22
C ASN A 156 -9.36 -8.71 8.07
N VAL A 157 -9.84 -9.25 6.94
CA VAL A 157 -9.05 -9.41 5.71
C VAL A 157 -9.65 -8.57 4.61
N ARG A 158 -8.85 -7.71 4.01
CA ARG A 158 -9.26 -6.76 2.98
C ARG A 158 -8.24 -6.73 1.84
N PHE A 159 -8.51 -5.88 0.86
CA PHE A 159 -7.69 -5.69 -0.33
C PHE A 159 -7.17 -4.25 -0.39
N CYS A 160 -5.88 -4.08 -0.66
CA CYS A 160 -5.25 -2.83 -1.06
C CYS A 160 -5.04 -2.84 -2.57
N PHE A 161 -5.62 -1.87 -3.25
CA PHE A 161 -5.45 -1.71 -4.69
C PHE A 161 -4.28 -0.78 -5.00
N ASP A 162 -3.22 -1.35 -5.55
CA ASP A 162 -2.13 -0.60 -6.15
C ASP A 162 -2.32 -0.49 -7.66
N CYS A 163 -2.54 0.74 -8.13
CA CYS A 163 -2.85 1.02 -9.53
C CYS A 163 -1.61 0.92 -10.43
N GLY A 164 -0.44 1.27 -9.94
CA GLY A 164 0.81 1.15 -10.68
C GLY A 164 1.23 -0.31 -10.85
N HIS A 165 1.06 -1.15 -9.82
CA HIS A 165 1.27 -2.59 -9.93
C HIS A 165 0.30 -3.23 -10.94
N GLU A 166 -0.97 -2.85 -10.95
CA GLU A 166 -1.89 -3.30 -12.00
C GLU A 166 -1.34 -2.94 -13.38
N HIS A 167 -0.89 -1.69 -13.54
CA HIS A 167 -0.45 -1.17 -14.83
C HIS A 167 0.82 -1.83 -15.36
N CYS A 168 1.80 -2.06 -14.50
CA CYS A 168 3.07 -2.63 -14.94
C CYS A 168 3.14 -4.16 -14.85
N TYR A 169 2.37 -4.81 -13.96
CA TYR A 169 2.50 -6.25 -13.76
C TYR A 169 1.34 -7.06 -14.31
N THR A 170 0.11 -6.57 -14.19
CA THR A 170 -1.09 -7.38 -14.39
C THR A 170 -2.15 -6.69 -15.27
N LYS A 171 -1.74 -5.79 -16.13
CA LYS A 171 -2.58 -4.91 -16.95
C LYS A 171 -3.70 -5.57 -17.76
N THR A 172 -3.66 -6.87 -17.92
CA THR A 172 -4.71 -7.64 -18.60
C THR A 172 -5.87 -8.03 -17.68
N VAL A 173 -5.73 -7.82 -16.36
CA VAL A 173 -6.77 -8.09 -15.36
C VAL A 173 -7.11 -6.78 -14.67
N LYS A 174 -8.38 -6.39 -14.69
CA LYS A 174 -8.88 -5.23 -13.98
C LYS A 174 -9.29 -5.62 -12.57
N LEU A 175 -8.39 -5.37 -11.60
CA LEU A 175 -8.54 -5.87 -10.24
C LEU A 175 -9.71 -5.24 -9.48
N LEU A 176 -10.06 -4.01 -9.81
CA LEU A 176 -11.26 -3.38 -9.25
C LEU A 176 -12.56 -4.09 -9.70
N ASP A 177 -12.58 -4.79 -10.84
CA ASP A 177 -13.72 -5.63 -11.22
C ASP A 177 -13.76 -6.97 -10.47
N VAL A 178 -12.66 -7.38 -9.85
CA VAL A 178 -12.52 -8.68 -9.19
C VAL A 178 -12.67 -8.57 -7.67
N PHE A 179 -12.03 -7.56 -7.04
CA PHE A 179 -11.87 -7.50 -5.59
C PHE A 179 -12.53 -6.29 -4.92
N THR A 180 -13.40 -5.56 -5.59
CA THR A 180 -13.98 -4.32 -5.07
C THR A 180 -14.74 -4.46 -3.76
N ASN A 181 -15.44 -5.57 -3.56
CA ASN A 181 -16.14 -5.84 -2.29
C ASN A 181 -15.19 -6.00 -1.09
N ARG A 182 -13.88 -6.11 -1.33
CA ARG A 182 -12.82 -6.24 -0.32
C ARG A 182 -11.94 -5.00 -0.22
N LEU A 183 -12.10 -4.04 -1.13
CA LEU A 183 -11.27 -2.84 -1.20
C LEU A 183 -11.40 -1.97 0.05
N ILE A 184 -10.27 -1.64 0.69
CA ILE A 184 -10.23 -0.75 1.85
C ILE A 184 -9.29 0.44 1.66
N CYS A 185 -8.23 0.28 0.87
CA CYS A 185 -7.23 1.32 0.63
C CYS A 185 -6.68 1.25 -0.80
N THR A 186 -6.01 2.31 -1.21
CA THR A 186 -5.39 2.44 -2.52
C THR A 186 -3.95 2.89 -2.38
N HIS A 187 -3.06 2.40 -3.26
CA HIS A 187 -1.79 3.02 -3.59
C HIS A 187 -1.86 3.60 -4.99
N ILE A 188 -1.55 4.87 -5.11
CA ILE A 188 -1.65 5.60 -6.37
C ILE A 188 -0.29 6.16 -6.75
N HIS A 189 0.24 5.69 -7.84
CA HIS A 189 1.44 6.18 -8.52
C HIS A 189 1.35 5.87 -10.01
N ASP A 190 2.27 6.39 -10.79
CA ASP A 190 2.31 6.17 -12.23
C ASP A 190 3.55 5.39 -12.67
N ASN A 191 3.50 4.86 -13.86
CA ASN A 191 4.63 4.25 -14.57
C ASN A 191 4.31 4.17 -16.07
N HIS A 192 5.33 3.86 -16.88
CA HIS A 192 5.18 3.69 -18.32
C HIS A 192 4.70 2.29 -18.73
N SER A 193 4.23 1.50 -17.75
CA SER A 193 3.88 0.12 -17.98
C SER A 193 5.10 -0.69 -18.46
N ARG A 194 4.88 -1.84 -19.06
CA ARG A 194 5.91 -2.69 -19.64
C ARG A 194 5.31 -3.60 -20.69
N PRO A 195 6.10 -4.10 -21.64
CA PRO A 195 5.61 -5.04 -22.62
C PRO A 195 4.98 -6.27 -21.98
N LEU A 196 3.88 -6.75 -22.55
CA LEU A 196 3.26 -7.99 -22.13
C LEU A 196 4.28 -9.13 -22.27
N TYR A 197 4.37 -10.01 -21.27
CA TYR A 197 5.34 -11.11 -21.17
C TYR A 197 6.80 -10.71 -20.89
N ASP A 198 7.17 -9.44 -20.84
CA ASP A 198 8.48 -9.06 -20.34
C ASP A 198 8.55 -9.30 -18.81
N LYS A 199 9.50 -10.12 -18.38
CA LYS A 199 9.78 -10.42 -16.98
C LYS A 199 11.16 -9.95 -16.53
N THR A 200 11.82 -9.15 -17.34
CA THR A 200 13.20 -8.71 -17.07
C THR A 200 13.25 -7.35 -16.39
N GLY A 201 12.36 -6.44 -16.77
CA GLY A 201 12.24 -5.11 -16.17
C GLY A 201 11.36 -5.08 -14.92
N ASN A 202 11.57 -4.12 -14.04
CA ASN A 202 10.68 -3.90 -12.90
C ASN A 202 9.38 -3.20 -13.36
N GLY A 203 9.49 -2.09 -14.09
CA GLY A 203 8.36 -1.29 -14.57
C GLY A 203 7.60 -0.54 -13.47
N ASP A 204 8.01 -0.72 -12.23
CA ASP A 204 7.43 -0.13 -11.05
C ASP A 204 8.21 1.14 -10.69
N GLU A 205 7.80 2.25 -11.30
CA GLU A 205 8.60 3.47 -11.31
C GLU A 205 8.21 4.46 -10.20
N HIS A 206 7.04 4.29 -9.60
CA HIS A 206 6.48 5.22 -8.60
C HIS A 206 6.56 6.70 -9.04
N LEU A 207 6.22 6.96 -10.32
CA LEU A 207 6.15 8.32 -10.85
C LEU A 207 4.95 9.07 -10.26
N LEU A 208 5.04 10.40 -10.26
CA LEU A 208 3.88 11.22 -9.96
C LEU A 208 2.77 10.96 -10.98
N PRO A 209 1.49 10.99 -10.57
CA PRO A 209 0.38 10.85 -11.49
C PRO A 209 0.48 11.77 -12.71
N PHE A 210 0.25 11.25 -13.91
CA PHE A 210 0.36 11.87 -15.23
C PHE A 210 1.79 12.04 -15.78
N ASP A 211 2.81 11.53 -15.10
CA ASP A 211 4.16 11.43 -15.68
C ASP A 211 4.39 10.07 -16.36
N GLY A 212 3.52 9.10 -16.14
CA GLY A 212 3.44 7.83 -16.85
C GLY A 212 2.25 7.75 -17.80
N THR A 213 1.66 6.55 -17.88
CA THR A 213 0.60 6.26 -18.89
C THR A 213 -0.65 5.59 -18.26
N TYR A 214 -0.85 5.66 -16.95
CA TYR A 214 -2.00 5.04 -16.29
C TYR A 214 -3.31 5.78 -16.58
N ASP A 215 -4.41 5.05 -16.77
CA ASP A 215 -5.75 5.61 -17.00
C ASP A 215 -6.49 5.88 -15.66
N TYR A 216 -6.21 7.02 -15.06
CA TYR A 216 -6.87 7.45 -13.82
C TYR A 216 -8.39 7.67 -13.99
N ALA A 217 -8.84 8.09 -15.16
CA ALA A 217 -10.27 8.27 -15.40
C ALA A 217 -11.02 6.93 -15.35
N GLN A 218 -10.43 5.85 -15.87
CA GLN A 218 -11.00 4.52 -15.74
C GLN A 218 -11.04 4.07 -14.27
N MET A 219 -9.94 4.27 -13.53
CA MET A 219 -9.87 3.94 -12.11
C MET A 219 -10.97 4.67 -11.30
N MET A 220 -11.09 5.99 -11.48
CA MET A 220 -12.06 6.79 -10.74
C MET A 220 -13.50 6.37 -11.03
N ARG A 221 -13.84 6.12 -12.31
CA ARG A 221 -15.17 5.58 -12.66
C ARG A 221 -15.47 4.28 -11.92
N LYS A 222 -14.47 3.37 -11.81
CA LYS A 222 -14.63 2.10 -11.09
C LYS A 222 -14.78 2.30 -9.58
N LEU A 223 -13.97 3.16 -8.97
CA LEU A 223 -14.09 3.49 -7.56
C LEU A 223 -15.46 4.12 -7.22
N ASP A 224 -16.00 4.94 -8.13
CA ASP A 224 -17.34 5.52 -7.97
C ASP A 224 -18.46 4.50 -8.19
N GLU A 225 -18.35 3.66 -9.21
CA GLU A 225 -19.30 2.58 -9.52
C GLU A 225 -19.50 1.65 -8.32
N TYR A 226 -18.40 1.34 -7.62
CA TYR A 226 -18.43 0.45 -6.46
C TYR A 226 -18.59 1.17 -5.12
N GLY A 227 -18.72 2.49 -5.12
CA GLY A 227 -18.97 3.28 -3.91
C GLY A 227 -17.78 3.33 -2.94
N TYR A 228 -16.54 3.22 -3.43
CA TYR A 228 -15.36 3.33 -2.58
C TYR A 228 -15.30 4.70 -1.91
N ALA A 229 -15.32 4.73 -0.59
CA ALA A 229 -15.32 5.93 0.25
C ALA A 229 -14.00 6.18 1.00
N GLY A 230 -13.01 5.32 0.81
CA GLY A 230 -11.68 5.48 1.41
C GLY A 230 -10.87 6.61 0.76
N SER A 231 -9.68 6.83 1.28
CA SER A 231 -8.77 7.86 0.78
C SER A 231 -8.17 7.50 -0.58
N LEU A 232 -7.88 8.54 -1.35
CA LEU A 232 -6.94 8.41 -2.47
C LEU A 232 -5.53 8.61 -1.90
N MET A 233 -4.71 7.57 -1.90
CA MET A 233 -3.43 7.55 -1.20
C MET A 233 -2.27 7.46 -2.19
N LEU A 234 -1.44 8.49 -2.25
CA LEU A 234 -0.25 8.51 -3.10
C LEU A 234 0.88 7.68 -2.49
N GLU A 235 1.51 6.86 -3.33
CA GLU A 235 2.74 6.15 -3.02
C GLU A 235 3.85 6.57 -3.99
N VAL A 236 4.39 7.76 -3.76
CA VAL A 236 5.38 8.42 -4.62
C VAL A 236 6.55 8.96 -3.80
N PHE A 237 7.72 9.02 -4.39
CA PHE A 237 8.94 9.35 -3.64
C PHE A 237 9.79 10.40 -4.35
N GLN A 238 10.12 11.47 -3.63
CA GLN A 238 11.00 12.54 -4.11
C GLN A 238 12.42 12.07 -4.46
N LYS A 239 12.87 10.94 -3.87
CA LYS A 239 14.17 10.32 -4.20
C LYS A 239 14.29 9.85 -5.65
N ASN A 240 13.17 9.72 -6.39
CA ASN A 240 13.18 9.45 -7.81
C ASN A 240 13.98 10.53 -8.54
N ALA A 241 14.79 10.13 -9.54
CA ALA A 241 15.69 11.01 -10.26
C ALA A 241 15.01 12.24 -10.87
N ASP A 242 13.75 12.10 -11.28
CA ASP A 242 12.96 13.16 -11.91
C ASP A 242 12.52 14.24 -10.91
N TYR A 243 12.42 13.91 -9.61
CA TYR A 243 11.89 14.81 -8.57
C TYR A 243 12.90 15.22 -7.52
N ARG A 244 14.05 14.57 -7.46
CA ARG A 244 15.07 14.74 -6.41
C ARG A 244 15.57 16.18 -6.24
N ASN A 245 15.53 16.97 -7.31
CA ASN A 245 15.99 18.36 -7.30
C ASN A 245 14.86 19.37 -7.01
N MET A 246 13.63 18.92 -6.78
CA MET A 246 12.54 19.79 -6.33
C MET A 246 12.75 20.18 -4.86
N SER A 247 12.26 21.35 -4.43
CA SER A 247 12.09 21.58 -3.00
C SER A 247 10.98 20.67 -2.44
N HIS A 248 10.98 20.38 -1.15
CA HIS A 248 9.94 19.58 -0.50
C HIS A 248 8.54 20.18 -0.75
N GLU A 249 8.42 21.49 -0.63
CA GLU A 249 7.17 22.23 -0.83
C GLU A 249 6.68 22.12 -2.28
N ALA A 250 7.59 22.25 -3.25
CA ALA A 250 7.24 22.13 -4.68
C ALA A 250 6.82 20.70 -5.03
N PHE A 251 7.50 19.70 -4.48
CA PHE A 251 7.14 18.29 -4.68
C PHE A 251 5.75 17.99 -4.11
N LEU A 252 5.51 18.34 -2.83
CA LEU A 252 4.23 18.11 -2.17
C LEU A 252 3.07 18.88 -2.81
N ALA A 253 3.29 20.13 -3.21
CA ALA A 253 2.29 20.93 -3.93
C ALA A 253 1.92 20.27 -5.27
N THR A 254 2.90 19.73 -6.00
CA THR A 254 2.66 18.99 -7.24
C THR A 254 1.88 17.70 -6.97
N CYS A 255 2.25 16.95 -5.93
CA CYS A 255 1.53 15.75 -5.49
C CYS A 255 0.05 16.07 -5.19
N PHE A 256 -0.18 17.14 -4.43
CA PHE A 256 -1.52 17.55 -4.02
C PHE A 256 -2.39 18.02 -5.20
N ASP A 257 -1.83 18.83 -6.11
CA ASP A 257 -2.53 19.26 -7.33
C ASP A 257 -2.94 18.03 -8.18
N ARG A 258 -2.05 17.08 -8.36
CA ARG A 258 -2.30 15.89 -9.17
C ARG A 258 -3.35 14.97 -8.57
N ILE A 259 -3.34 14.74 -7.25
CA ILE A 259 -4.38 13.91 -6.62
C ILE A 259 -5.75 14.60 -6.66
N GLN A 260 -5.79 15.93 -6.50
CA GLN A 260 -7.01 16.70 -6.70
C GLN A 260 -7.53 16.61 -8.13
N LYS A 261 -6.65 16.59 -9.13
CA LYS A 261 -7.03 16.41 -10.53
C LYS A 261 -7.61 15.03 -10.77
N ILE A 262 -6.99 13.97 -10.20
CA ILE A 262 -7.53 12.61 -10.26
C ILE A 262 -8.94 12.56 -9.68
N SER A 263 -9.15 13.15 -8.50
CA SER A 263 -10.44 13.09 -7.80
C SER A 263 -11.62 13.75 -8.53
N LYS A 264 -11.34 14.53 -9.58
CA LYS A 264 -12.34 15.23 -10.41
C LYS A 264 -12.60 14.52 -11.75
N MET A 265 -11.98 13.37 -12.00
CA MET A 265 -12.18 12.56 -13.20
C MET A 265 -13.38 11.62 -13.04
#